data_4acd44174b3f85ebf98533a06a7f081b
#
_entry.id   4acd44174b3f85ebf98533a06a7f081b
#
_cell.length_a   1.000
_cell.length_b   1.000
_cell.length_c   1.000
_cell.angle_alpha   90.00
_cell.angle_beta   90.00
_cell.angle_gamma   90.00
#
_symmetry.space_group_name_H-M   'P 1'
#
loop_
_entity.id
_entity.type
_entity.pdbx_description
1 polymer ?
#
loop_
_entity_poly.entity_id
_entity_poly.type
_entity_poly.pdbx_seq_one_letter_code
_entity_poly.pdbx_strand_id
1 'polypeptide(L)'
;GSGGRDLHVGNWEKRVLPPTAPLPIASATTTGIALAAQKLGIKRFHLAPVGEGCSSSGEFWEAMNFSGARGLPISFMIQNNQIALDTFTTGQSGAETFGDKGYAMGIPSWTIDGSDPTQFHSSVAVAREYSMDGGGATLIHVETMRGCGHAHHHDDLYLGASSGNPPGYVDRELLRYWSEKDPVPNHRETLIRMGVSEKILQEMEAEEEELVKSARKDMESSPWPEGNSVTKGITSIHDAGTHTEQYDRFGISLPGPEAQLTSGHTNIEFSEAANSWTYSKAIQNAMVTIADQYGDSILFMGE
;
A
#
# COMPACT_ATOMS: atom_id res chain seq x y z
N GLY A 1 -6.09 -8.14 13.40
CA GLY A 1 -5.23 -7.84 14.08
C GLY A 1 -5.29 -7.11 15.39
N SER A 2 -4.96 -7.76 16.42
CA SER A 2 -4.90 -7.32 17.81
C SER A 2 -3.67 -6.44 18.14
N GLY A 3 -3.25 -5.54 17.24
CA GLY A 3 -2.03 -4.76 17.41
C GLY A 3 -0.75 -5.62 17.39
N GLY A 4 -0.86 -6.88 17.01
CA GLY A 4 0.28 -7.74 16.76
C GLY A 4 1.08 -7.24 15.57
N ARG A 5 2.39 -7.35 15.65
CA ARG A 5 3.31 -7.06 14.57
C ARG A 5 3.59 -8.34 13.80
N ASP A 6 2.59 -8.80 13.07
CA ASP A 6 2.75 -9.89 12.13
C ASP A 6 3.36 -9.40 10.80
N LEU A 7 3.02 -10.02 9.69
CA LEU A 7 3.50 -9.61 8.36
C LEU A 7 2.99 -8.22 7.89
N HIS A 8 2.05 -7.62 8.61
CA HIS A 8 1.43 -6.34 8.27
C HIS A 8 2.09 -5.18 9.04
N VAL A 9 3.37 -4.99 8.81
CA VAL A 9 4.18 -3.99 9.51
C VAL A 9 4.30 -2.72 8.68
N GLY A 10 4.00 -1.59 9.30
CA GLY A 10 4.25 -0.26 8.77
C GLY A 10 5.24 0.52 9.61
N ASN A 11 5.75 1.60 9.07
CA ASN A 11 6.61 2.53 9.78
C ASN A 11 6.27 3.98 9.37
N TRP A 12 5.60 4.71 10.24
CA TRP A 12 5.14 6.06 9.96
C TRP A 12 6.30 7.07 9.79
N GLU A 13 7.37 6.91 10.52
CA GLU A 13 8.56 7.76 10.40
C GLU A 13 9.18 7.63 9.01
N LYS A 14 9.19 6.40 8.48
CA LYS A 14 9.62 6.10 7.11
C LYS A 14 8.51 6.27 6.07
N ARG A 15 7.31 6.66 6.48
CA ARG A 15 6.14 6.85 5.61
C ARG A 15 5.73 5.59 4.87
N VAL A 16 5.87 4.46 5.53
CA VAL A 16 5.43 3.16 5.05
C VAL A 16 4.14 2.80 5.75
N LEU A 17 3.05 2.72 4.99
CA LEU A 17 1.76 2.22 5.49
C LEU A 17 1.85 0.71 5.69
N PRO A 18 1.24 0.16 6.75
CA PRO A 18 1.14 -1.29 6.86
C PRO A 18 0.26 -1.84 5.72
N PRO A 19 0.64 -2.96 5.12
CA PRO A 19 -0.27 -3.66 4.22
C PRO A 19 -1.49 -4.15 4.99
N THR A 20 -2.59 -4.37 4.29
CA THR A 20 -3.85 -4.83 4.88
C THR A 20 -4.28 -6.15 4.26
N ALA A 21 -4.85 -7.05 5.08
CA ALA A 21 -5.42 -8.29 4.58
C ALA A 21 -6.64 -8.06 3.65
N PRO A 22 -7.56 -7.11 3.94
CA PRO A 22 -8.56 -6.71 2.96
C PRO A 22 -7.91 -5.97 1.79
N LEU A 23 -7.80 -6.63 0.67
CA LEU A 23 -7.24 -6.08 -0.57
C LEU A 23 -8.35 -5.36 -1.36
N PRO A 24 -8.09 -4.24 -2.00
CA PRO A 24 -6.91 -3.36 -2.07
C PRO A 24 -7.02 -2.08 -1.24
N ILE A 25 -7.53 -2.15 -0.03
CA ILE A 25 -7.78 -0.98 0.85
C ILE A 25 -6.55 -0.06 0.93
N ALA A 26 -5.34 -0.63 0.89
CA ALA A 26 -4.11 0.16 0.90
C ALA A 26 -4.02 1.16 -0.26
N SER A 27 -4.52 0.79 -1.46
CA SER A 27 -4.57 1.69 -2.62
C SER A 27 -5.53 2.86 -2.39
N ALA A 28 -6.74 2.57 -1.92
CA ALA A 28 -7.73 3.59 -1.59
C ALA A 28 -7.23 4.53 -0.47
N THR A 29 -6.62 3.97 0.58
CA THR A 29 -6.01 4.74 1.67
C THR A 29 -4.89 5.65 1.15
N THR A 30 -3.99 5.13 0.31
CA THR A 30 -2.90 5.93 -0.27
C THR A 30 -3.44 7.04 -1.16
N THR A 31 -4.51 6.79 -1.91
CA THR A 31 -5.22 7.80 -2.70
C THR A 31 -5.79 8.91 -1.81
N GLY A 32 -6.42 8.56 -0.69
CA GLY A 32 -6.91 9.54 0.28
C GLY A 32 -5.79 10.39 0.89
N ILE A 33 -4.65 9.79 1.21
CA ILE A 33 -3.47 10.51 1.71
C ILE A 33 -2.89 11.44 0.63
N ALA A 34 -2.85 11.01 -0.63
CA ALA A 34 -2.40 11.84 -1.74
C ALA A 34 -3.31 13.05 -1.95
N LEU A 35 -4.63 12.86 -1.85
CA LEU A 35 -5.60 13.94 -1.89
C LEU A 35 -5.41 14.92 -0.73
N ALA A 36 -5.27 14.43 0.49
CA ALA A 36 -5.04 15.26 1.67
C ALA A 36 -3.75 16.09 1.51
N ALA A 37 -2.65 15.47 1.07
CA ALA A 37 -1.40 16.16 0.80
C ALA A 37 -1.58 17.26 -0.25
N GLN A 38 -2.29 16.98 -1.34
CA GLN A 38 -2.59 17.98 -2.38
C GLN A 38 -3.39 19.16 -1.82
N LYS A 39 -4.45 18.89 -1.04
CA LYS A 39 -5.29 19.93 -0.42
C LYS A 39 -4.54 20.79 0.58
N LEU A 40 -3.61 20.20 1.31
CA LEU A 40 -2.75 20.91 2.27
C LEU A 40 -1.54 21.59 1.62
N GLY A 41 -1.39 21.54 0.31
CA GLY A 41 -0.23 22.10 -0.41
C GLY A 41 1.09 21.36 -0.11
N ILE A 42 1.02 20.16 0.43
CA ILE A 42 2.20 19.35 0.74
C ILE A 42 2.68 18.67 -0.55
N LYS A 43 3.83 19.08 -1.04
CA LYS A 43 4.46 18.44 -2.21
C LYS A 43 5.03 17.07 -1.83
N ARG A 44 4.32 16.02 -2.19
CA ARG A 44 4.72 14.63 -1.89
C ARG A 44 4.22 13.68 -2.98
N PHE A 45 5.09 12.79 -3.40
CA PHE A 45 4.76 11.66 -4.26
C PHE A 45 4.33 10.46 -3.41
N HIS A 46 3.35 9.71 -3.91
CA HIS A 46 2.82 8.52 -3.26
C HIS A 46 2.97 7.31 -4.18
N LEU A 47 3.29 6.16 -3.62
CA LEU A 47 3.39 4.89 -4.33
C LEU A 47 2.43 3.88 -3.70
N ALA A 48 1.60 3.25 -4.53
CA ALA A 48 0.60 2.27 -4.13
C ALA A 48 0.86 0.92 -4.83
N PRO A 49 1.75 0.06 -4.29
CA PRO A 49 1.99 -1.26 -4.86
C PRO A 49 0.86 -2.23 -4.52
N VAL A 50 0.48 -3.05 -5.48
CA VAL A 50 -0.51 -4.14 -5.34
C VAL A 50 -0.09 -5.34 -6.18
N GLY A 51 -0.56 -6.54 -5.82
CA GLY A 51 -0.46 -7.71 -6.68
C GLY A 51 -1.47 -7.66 -7.84
N GLU A 52 -1.23 -8.42 -8.88
CA GLU A 52 -2.08 -8.46 -10.08
C GLU A 52 -3.51 -8.92 -9.76
N GLY A 53 -3.69 -9.93 -8.88
CA GLY A 53 -5.01 -10.38 -8.45
C GLY A 53 -5.80 -9.28 -7.74
N CYS A 54 -5.13 -8.51 -6.88
CA CYS A 54 -5.70 -7.38 -6.17
C CYS A 54 -6.20 -6.29 -7.14
N SER A 55 -5.55 -6.11 -8.27
CA SER A 55 -5.90 -5.11 -9.28
C SER A 55 -7.23 -5.39 -10.01
N SER A 56 -7.89 -6.50 -9.71
CA SER A 56 -9.20 -6.83 -10.26
C SER A 56 -10.36 -6.40 -9.36
N SER A 57 -10.09 -5.90 -8.15
CA SER A 57 -11.11 -5.42 -7.22
C SER A 57 -11.63 -4.04 -7.61
N GLY A 58 -12.92 -3.79 -7.35
CA GLY A 58 -13.58 -2.51 -7.66
C GLY A 58 -12.88 -1.32 -7.03
N GLU A 59 -12.49 -1.42 -5.77
CA GLU A 59 -11.82 -0.35 -5.01
C GLU A 59 -10.49 0.08 -5.64
N PHE A 60 -9.78 -0.85 -6.32
CA PHE A 60 -8.57 -0.48 -7.06
C PHE A 60 -8.90 0.38 -8.28
N TRP A 61 -9.93 -0.01 -9.02
CA TRP A 61 -10.40 0.74 -10.18
C TRP A 61 -10.92 2.13 -9.79
N GLU A 62 -11.66 2.22 -8.71
CA GLU A 62 -12.17 3.48 -8.17
C GLU A 62 -11.03 4.38 -7.71
N ALA A 63 -10.02 3.83 -7.00
CA ALA A 63 -8.85 4.57 -6.58
C ALA A 63 -8.07 5.14 -7.77
N MET A 64 -7.88 4.35 -8.83
CA MET A 64 -7.23 4.82 -10.06
C MET A 64 -8.05 5.91 -10.75
N ASN A 65 -9.34 5.67 -10.98
CA ASN A 65 -10.23 6.63 -11.62
C ASN A 65 -10.28 7.95 -10.86
N PHE A 66 -10.46 7.90 -9.55
CA PHE A 66 -10.46 9.09 -8.71
C PHE A 66 -9.12 9.85 -8.79
N SER A 67 -8.01 9.12 -8.75
CA SER A 67 -6.68 9.73 -8.82
C SER A 67 -6.41 10.40 -10.16
N GLY A 68 -6.82 9.76 -11.27
CA GLY A 68 -6.76 10.34 -12.60
C GLY A 68 -7.61 11.60 -12.73
N ALA A 69 -8.88 11.53 -12.30
CA ALA A 69 -9.81 12.65 -12.36
C ALA A 69 -9.37 13.86 -11.50
N ARG A 70 -8.63 13.63 -10.43
CA ARG A 70 -8.12 14.68 -9.51
C ARG A 70 -6.69 15.09 -9.77
N GLY A 71 -5.98 14.46 -10.71
CA GLY A 71 -4.57 14.74 -10.98
C GLY A 71 -3.69 14.54 -9.74
N LEU A 72 -3.93 13.46 -8.96
CA LEU A 72 -3.22 13.24 -7.72
C LEU A 72 -1.76 12.80 -7.96
N PRO A 73 -0.80 13.22 -7.13
CA PRO A 73 0.60 12.85 -7.25
C PRO A 73 0.84 11.43 -6.68
N ILE A 74 0.34 10.43 -7.40
CA ILE A 74 0.40 9.02 -7.01
C ILE A 74 0.78 8.14 -8.20
N SER A 75 1.57 7.10 -7.94
CA SER A 75 1.75 6.00 -8.88
C SER A 75 1.18 4.72 -8.31
N PHE A 76 0.30 4.10 -9.06
CA PHE A 76 -0.10 2.73 -8.82
C PHE A 76 0.95 1.80 -9.41
N MET A 77 1.22 0.68 -8.74
CA MET A 77 2.17 -0.30 -9.22
C MET A 77 1.55 -1.68 -9.13
N ILE A 78 1.31 -2.32 -10.26
CA ILE A 78 0.82 -3.70 -10.31
C ILE A 78 2.01 -4.63 -10.43
N GLN A 79 2.28 -5.38 -9.38
CA GLN A 79 3.35 -6.39 -9.33
C GLN A 79 2.78 -7.72 -9.82
N ASN A 80 2.90 -7.96 -11.12
CA ASN A 80 2.42 -9.19 -11.76
C ASN A 80 3.45 -10.31 -11.57
N ASN A 81 3.22 -11.13 -10.56
CA ASN A 81 4.04 -12.31 -10.32
C ASN A 81 3.50 -13.58 -11.01
N GLN A 82 2.61 -13.42 -11.99
CA GLN A 82 2.00 -14.41 -12.87
C GLN A 82 0.89 -15.23 -12.24
N ILE A 83 0.68 -15.17 -10.93
CA ILE A 83 -0.29 -16.02 -10.26
C ILE A 83 -0.79 -15.43 -8.93
N ALA A 84 -2.09 -15.19 -8.80
CA ALA A 84 -2.74 -14.81 -7.56
C ALA A 84 -3.21 -16.08 -6.81
N LEU A 85 -2.56 -16.42 -5.72
CA LEU A 85 -2.71 -17.66 -4.97
C LEU A 85 -2.52 -18.89 -5.89
N ASP A 86 -3.55 -19.31 -6.60
CA ASP A 86 -3.59 -20.45 -7.54
C ASP A 86 -4.21 -20.08 -8.91
N THR A 87 -4.60 -18.83 -9.11
CA THR A 87 -5.21 -18.33 -10.35
C THR A 87 -4.20 -17.63 -11.23
N PHE A 88 -3.88 -18.22 -12.36
CA PHE A 88 -2.95 -17.62 -13.34
C PHE A 88 -3.51 -16.33 -13.96
N THR A 89 -2.62 -15.47 -14.44
CA THR A 89 -2.97 -14.17 -15.02
C THR A 89 -4.00 -14.26 -16.15
N THR A 90 -3.94 -15.31 -16.94
CA THR A 90 -4.92 -15.58 -18.03
C THR A 90 -6.34 -15.81 -17.54
N GLY A 91 -6.51 -16.22 -16.27
CA GLY A 91 -7.80 -16.34 -15.61
C GLY A 91 -8.24 -15.09 -14.84
N GLN A 92 -7.39 -14.07 -14.76
CA GLN A 92 -7.64 -12.88 -13.95
C GLN A 92 -8.02 -11.64 -14.77
N SER A 93 -7.51 -11.50 -15.97
CA SER A 93 -7.67 -10.29 -16.77
C SER A 93 -7.84 -10.62 -18.24
N GLY A 94 -8.79 -9.93 -18.90
CA GLY A 94 -8.94 -9.97 -20.34
C GLY A 94 -8.04 -8.96 -21.07
N ALA A 95 -7.33 -8.09 -20.34
CA ALA A 95 -6.34 -7.20 -20.93
C ALA A 95 -5.05 -7.96 -21.25
N GLU A 96 -4.38 -7.60 -22.31
CA GLU A 96 -3.12 -8.21 -22.72
C GLU A 96 -2.01 -7.90 -21.69
N THR A 97 -2.00 -6.67 -21.20
CA THR A 97 -1.12 -6.26 -20.10
C THR A 97 -1.92 -5.59 -18.98
N PHE A 98 -1.46 -5.70 -17.73
CA PHE A 98 -2.10 -4.96 -16.65
C PHE A 98 -1.88 -3.45 -16.75
N GLY A 99 -0.89 -3.00 -17.53
CA GLY A 99 -0.69 -1.59 -17.86
C GLY A 99 -1.88 -0.97 -18.61
N ASP A 100 -2.60 -1.77 -19.41
CA ASP A 100 -3.76 -1.30 -20.17
C ASP A 100 -4.89 -0.76 -19.28
N LYS A 101 -4.95 -1.20 -18.03
CA LYS A 101 -5.91 -0.69 -17.04
C LYS A 101 -5.76 0.81 -16.80
N GLY A 102 -4.55 1.35 -16.88
CA GLY A 102 -4.29 2.79 -16.72
C GLY A 102 -4.87 3.61 -17.85
N TYR A 103 -4.77 3.14 -19.08
CA TYR A 103 -5.34 3.85 -20.23
C TYR A 103 -6.84 4.03 -20.15
N ALA A 104 -7.55 3.03 -19.61
CA ALA A 104 -9.01 3.14 -19.43
C ALA A 104 -9.41 4.28 -18.48
N MET A 105 -8.51 4.68 -17.59
CA MET A 105 -8.71 5.77 -16.62
C MET A 105 -8.00 7.07 -17.01
N GLY A 106 -7.45 7.16 -18.24
CA GLY A 106 -6.70 8.33 -18.67
C GLY A 106 -5.37 8.53 -17.94
N ILE A 107 -4.82 7.47 -17.35
CA ILE A 107 -3.58 7.49 -16.58
C ILE A 107 -2.44 6.96 -17.47
N PRO A 108 -1.33 7.70 -17.66
CA PRO A 108 -0.15 7.19 -18.33
C PRO A 108 0.35 5.92 -17.65
N SER A 109 0.61 4.89 -18.44
CA SER A 109 1.03 3.60 -17.94
C SER A 109 2.09 2.96 -18.83
N TRP A 110 2.93 2.12 -18.24
CA TRP A 110 3.96 1.35 -18.95
C TRP A 110 4.28 0.05 -18.21
N THR A 111 4.81 -0.90 -18.96
CA THR A 111 5.25 -2.20 -18.45
C THR A 111 6.76 -2.24 -18.34
N ILE A 112 7.27 -2.84 -17.28
CA ILE A 112 8.70 -3.02 -17.03
C ILE A 112 9.02 -4.47 -16.66
N ASP A 113 10.26 -4.86 -16.90
CA ASP A 113 10.83 -6.11 -16.40
C ASP A 113 11.21 -5.94 -14.92
N GLY A 114 10.47 -6.62 -14.03
CA GLY A 114 10.70 -6.57 -12.58
C GLY A 114 11.97 -7.28 -12.12
N SER A 115 12.63 -8.02 -13.01
CA SER A 115 13.92 -8.65 -12.74
C SER A 115 15.11 -7.69 -12.92
N ASP A 116 14.88 -6.48 -13.44
CA ASP A 116 15.89 -5.43 -13.58
C ASP A 116 15.71 -4.30 -12.57
N PRO A 117 16.46 -4.28 -11.44
CA PRO A 117 16.38 -3.23 -10.43
C PRO A 117 16.65 -1.82 -10.97
N THR A 118 17.46 -1.69 -12.02
CA THR A 118 17.77 -0.40 -12.65
C THR A 118 16.55 0.15 -13.40
N GLN A 119 15.88 -0.71 -14.14
CA GLN A 119 14.64 -0.35 -14.84
C GLN A 119 13.53 -0.01 -13.85
N PHE A 120 13.42 -0.79 -12.76
CA PHE A 120 12.48 -0.53 -11.68
C PHE A 120 12.71 0.84 -11.06
N HIS A 121 13.93 1.13 -10.61
CA HIS A 121 14.30 2.42 -10.03
C HIS A 121 14.00 3.59 -10.97
N SER A 122 14.42 3.48 -12.23
CA SER A 122 14.23 4.52 -13.24
C SER A 122 12.74 4.79 -13.50
N SER A 123 11.93 3.74 -13.55
CA SER A 123 10.47 3.87 -13.75
C SER A 123 9.78 4.60 -12.61
N VAL A 124 10.14 4.29 -11.37
CA VAL A 124 9.61 5.01 -10.20
C VAL A 124 10.08 6.47 -10.18
N ALA A 125 11.32 6.74 -10.59
CA ALA A 125 11.85 8.10 -10.70
C ALA A 125 11.06 8.92 -11.73
N VAL A 126 10.81 8.35 -12.91
CA VAL A 126 10.01 8.98 -13.98
C VAL A 126 8.57 9.25 -13.51
N ALA A 127 7.94 8.26 -12.87
CA ALA A 127 6.60 8.43 -12.32
C ALA A 127 6.53 9.57 -11.29
N ARG A 128 7.54 9.61 -10.41
CA ARG A 128 7.66 10.66 -9.40
C ARG A 128 7.83 12.04 -10.04
N GLU A 129 8.75 12.17 -10.98
CA GLU A 129 9.00 13.44 -11.68
C GLU A 129 7.72 13.92 -12.38
N TYR A 130 7.11 13.08 -13.20
CA TYR A 130 5.86 13.39 -13.89
C TYR A 130 4.74 13.85 -12.93
N SER A 131 4.52 13.09 -11.85
CA SER A 131 3.47 13.40 -10.88
C SER A 131 3.75 14.69 -10.09
N MET A 132 5.01 14.94 -9.73
CA MET A 132 5.42 16.13 -8.97
C MET A 132 5.43 17.42 -9.82
N ASP A 133 5.56 17.28 -11.13
CA ASP A 133 5.45 18.38 -12.09
C ASP A 133 3.99 18.68 -12.52
N GLY A 134 3.03 18.02 -11.86
CA GLY A 134 1.61 18.26 -12.09
C GLY A 134 0.97 17.37 -13.15
N GLY A 135 1.68 16.35 -13.65
CA GLY A 135 1.16 15.39 -14.62
C GLY A 135 0.07 14.46 -14.06
N GLY A 136 -0.05 14.36 -12.74
CA GLY A 136 -1.08 13.57 -12.08
C GLY A 136 -0.65 12.12 -11.82
N ALA A 137 -1.65 11.22 -11.81
CA ALA A 137 -1.43 9.82 -11.50
C ALA A 137 -0.74 9.05 -12.64
N THR A 138 -0.01 7.98 -12.28
CA THR A 138 0.61 7.04 -13.23
C THR A 138 0.35 5.60 -12.81
N LEU A 139 0.54 4.66 -13.74
CA LEU A 139 0.47 3.22 -13.47
C LEU A 139 1.73 2.53 -14.01
N ILE A 140 2.41 1.78 -13.16
CA ILE A 140 3.54 0.93 -13.53
C ILE A 140 3.11 -0.53 -13.44
N HIS A 141 3.14 -1.26 -14.54
CA HIS A 141 2.99 -2.70 -14.57
C HIS A 141 4.39 -3.34 -14.49
N VAL A 142 4.63 -4.13 -13.45
CA VAL A 142 5.91 -4.81 -13.19
C VAL A 142 5.71 -6.28 -13.46
N GLU A 143 6.35 -6.79 -14.51
CA GLU A 143 6.35 -8.22 -14.80
C GLU A 143 7.47 -8.93 -14.06
N THR A 144 7.11 -9.98 -13.35
CA THR A 144 8.02 -10.84 -12.61
C THR A 144 7.39 -12.23 -12.47
N MET A 145 7.95 -13.10 -11.66
CA MET A 145 7.33 -14.37 -11.31
C MET A 145 7.55 -14.72 -9.85
N ARG A 146 6.54 -15.31 -9.26
CA ARG A 146 6.63 -15.89 -7.92
C ARG A 146 7.43 -17.19 -7.98
N GLY A 147 8.58 -17.23 -7.30
CA GLY A 147 9.48 -18.38 -7.29
C GLY A 147 9.11 -19.50 -6.30
N CYS A 148 8.14 -19.24 -5.40
CA CYS A 148 7.74 -20.18 -4.33
C CYS A 148 6.21 -20.13 -4.13
N GLY A 149 5.69 -20.90 -3.18
CA GLY A 149 4.28 -20.90 -2.81
C GLY A 149 3.78 -19.51 -2.38
N HIS A 150 2.48 -19.28 -2.42
CA HIS A 150 1.87 -18.01 -1.99
C HIS A 150 2.20 -17.68 -0.52
N ALA A 151 2.20 -18.68 0.32
CA ALA A 151 2.76 -18.65 1.66
C ALA A 151 3.74 -19.81 1.79
N HIS A 152 4.69 -19.73 2.72
CA HIS A 152 5.76 -20.73 2.88
C HIS A 152 5.25 -22.18 3.00
N HIS A 153 4.08 -22.38 3.57
CA HIS A 153 3.45 -23.72 3.67
C HIS A 153 2.74 -24.18 2.40
N HIS A 154 2.76 -23.36 1.34
CA HIS A 154 2.20 -23.71 0.02
C HIS A 154 3.27 -24.16 -0.98
N ASP A 155 4.53 -24.28 -0.58
CA ASP A 155 5.61 -24.63 -1.50
C ASP A 155 5.39 -26.00 -2.13
N ASP A 156 5.03 -27.01 -1.34
CA ASP A 156 4.75 -28.36 -1.86
C ASP A 156 3.52 -28.40 -2.78
N LEU A 157 2.56 -27.52 -2.59
CA LEU A 157 1.40 -27.40 -3.48
C LEU A 157 1.79 -26.73 -4.80
N TYR A 158 2.61 -25.71 -4.74
CA TYR A 158 3.01 -24.92 -5.89
C TYR A 158 4.13 -25.57 -6.69
N LEU A 159 5.24 -25.88 -6.05
CA LEU A 159 6.42 -26.48 -6.67
C LEU A 159 6.30 -28.01 -6.82
N GLY A 160 5.45 -28.62 -6.01
CA GLY A 160 5.34 -30.07 -5.87
C GLY A 160 6.22 -30.59 -4.75
N ALA A 161 5.79 -31.70 -4.16
CA ALA A 161 6.54 -32.36 -3.11
C ALA A 161 7.92 -32.82 -3.61
N SER A 162 8.91 -32.86 -2.71
CA SER A 162 10.27 -33.33 -3.02
C SER A 162 10.31 -34.77 -3.55
N SER A 163 9.28 -35.58 -3.23
CA SER A 163 9.07 -36.91 -3.79
C SER A 163 8.58 -36.93 -5.23
N GLY A 164 8.21 -35.76 -5.80
CA GLY A 164 7.59 -35.63 -7.11
C GLY A 164 6.10 -35.96 -7.16
N ASN A 165 5.49 -36.29 -6.03
CA ASN A 165 4.05 -36.59 -5.95
C ASN A 165 3.45 -36.00 -4.64
N PRO A 166 2.57 -35.02 -4.76
CA PRO A 166 1.98 -34.41 -5.97
C PRO A 166 2.98 -33.58 -6.80
N PRO A 167 2.74 -33.41 -8.13
CA PRO A 167 3.70 -32.75 -9.01
C PRO A 167 3.75 -31.21 -8.90
N GLY A 168 2.90 -30.61 -8.06
CA GLY A 168 2.72 -29.16 -8.00
C GLY A 168 1.96 -28.60 -9.21
N TYR A 169 1.51 -27.34 -9.12
CA TYR A 169 0.72 -26.70 -10.16
C TYR A 169 1.47 -25.57 -10.91
N VAL A 170 2.73 -25.32 -10.55
CA VAL A 170 3.53 -24.27 -11.22
C VAL A 170 3.79 -24.64 -12.69
N ASP A 171 3.72 -23.64 -13.56
CA ASP A 171 4.23 -23.77 -14.90
C ASP A 171 5.77 -23.86 -14.87
N ARG A 172 6.29 -25.05 -15.17
CA ARG A 172 7.73 -25.36 -15.07
C ARG A 172 8.58 -24.64 -16.10
N GLU A 173 8.06 -24.39 -17.28
CA GLU A 173 8.79 -23.68 -18.33
C GLU A 173 8.89 -22.21 -18.00
N LEU A 174 7.80 -21.63 -17.56
CA LEU A 174 7.74 -20.23 -17.11
C LEU A 174 8.62 -20.02 -15.87
N LEU A 175 8.56 -20.93 -14.89
CA LEU A 175 9.42 -20.86 -13.69
C LEU A 175 10.90 -20.90 -14.07
N ARG A 176 11.31 -21.79 -15.00
CA ARG A 176 12.69 -21.85 -15.45
C ARG A 176 13.13 -20.56 -16.11
N TYR A 177 12.32 -20.02 -17.02
CA TYR A 177 12.60 -18.76 -17.72
C TYR A 177 12.84 -17.61 -16.71
N TRP A 178 11.96 -17.47 -15.70
CA TRP A 178 12.10 -16.43 -14.71
C TRP A 178 13.21 -16.70 -13.69
N SER A 179 13.51 -17.96 -13.39
CA SER A 179 14.63 -18.31 -12.50
C SER A 179 15.99 -17.90 -13.10
N GLU A 180 16.13 -17.95 -14.42
CA GLU A 180 17.32 -17.45 -15.13
C GLU A 180 17.45 -15.92 -15.04
N LYS A 181 16.34 -15.24 -14.76
CA LYS A 181 16.25 -13.79 -14.57
C LYS A 181 16.26 -13.36 -13.12
N ASP A 182 16.59 -14.22 -12.17
CA ASP A 182 16.61 -13.85 -10.76
C ASP A 182 17.39 -12.53 -10.56
N PRO A 183 16.73 -11.49 -10.00
CA PRO A 183 17.36 -10.16 -9.91
C PRO A 183 18.59 -10.14 -9.00
N VAL A 184 18.66 -11.01 -7.99
CA VAL A 184 19.75 -10.97 -7.00
C VAL A 184 21.09 -11.32 -7.65
N PRO A 185 21.30 -12.52 -8.24
CA PRO A 185 22.56 -12.85 -8.87
C PRO A 185 22.83 -11.98 -10.10
N ASN A 186 21.83 -11.69 -10.93
CA ASN A 186 22.01 -10.93 -12.16
C ASN A 186 22.39 -9.47 -11.89
N HIS A 187 21.80 -8.85 -10.86
CA HIS A 187 22.17 -7.50 -10.48
C HIS A 187 23.58 -7.45 -9.86
N ARG A 188 23.93 -8.45 -9.07
CA ARG A 188 25.30 -8.60 -8.54
C ARG A 188 26.34 -8.62 -9.67
N GLU A 189 26.12 -9.41 -10.70
CA GLU A 189 27.00 -9.44 -11.88
C GLU A 189 27.03 -8.09 -12.60
N THR A 190 25.89 -7.41 -12.69
CA THR A 190 25.80 -6.09 -13.29
C THR A 190 26.63 -5.06 -12.52
N LEU A 191 26.56 -5.06 -11.19
CA LEU A 191 27.36 -4.19 -10.34
C LEU A 191 28.87 -4.44 -10.52
N ILE A 192 29.30 -5.69 -10.62
CA ILE A 192 30.69 -6.05 -10.89
C ILE A 192 31.13 -5.50 -12.26
N ARG A 193 30.32 -5.67 -13.29
CA ARG A 193 30.59 -5.10 -14.63
C ARG A 193 30.67 -3.57 -14.62
N MET A 194 29.93 -2.91 -13.74
CA MET A 194 29.97 -1.46 -13.53
C MET A 194 31.16 -1.01 -12.70
N GLY A 195 32.00 -1.93 -12.21
CA GLY A 195 33.24 -1.62 -11.49
C GLY A 195 33.10 -1.68 -9.97
N VAL A 196 32.00 -2.15 -9.42
CA VAL A 196 31.89 -2.43 -7.99
C VAL A 196 32.73 -3.66 -7.67
N SER A 197 33.63 -3.55 -6.71
CA SER A 197 34.50 -4.68 -6.37
C SER A 197 33.73 -5.78 -5.65
N GLU A 198 34.07 -7.01 -5.94
CA GLU A 198 33.45 -8.18 -5.30
C GLU A 198 33.58 -8.15 -3.78
N LYS A 199 34.70 -7.61 -3.29
CA LYS A 199 34.93 -7.44 -1.85
C LYS A 199 33.88 -6.55 -1.20
N ILE A 200 33.49 -5.43 -1.84
CA ILE A 200 32.45 -4.54 -1.34
C ILE A 200 31.10 -5.27 -1.25
N LEU A 201 30.75 -6.06 -2.27
CA LEU A 201 29.49 -6.81 -2.27
C LEU A 201 29.48 -7.87 -1.16
N GLN A 202 30.59 -8.57 -0.95
CA GLN A 202 30.73 -9.55 0.15
C GLN A 202 30.63 -8.88 1.53
N GLU A 203 31.23 -7.70 1.70
CA GLU A 203 31.13 -6.94 2.94
C GLU A 203 29.67 -6.53 3.21
N MET A 204 28.93 -6.05 2.21
CA MET A 204 27.51 -5.72 2.32
C MET A 204 26.66 -6.96 2.66
N GLU A 205 26.87 -8.07 1.98
CA GLU A 205 26.17 -9.33 2.24
C GLU A 205 26.39 -9.79 3.70
N ALA A 206 27.64 -9.69 4.19
CA ALA A 206 27.98 -10.07 5.57
C ALA A 206 27.35 -9.13 6.62
N GLU A 207 27.29 -7.82 6.35
CA GLU A 207 26.63 -6.84 7.21
C GLU A 207 25.13 -7.12 7.33
N GLU A 208 24.45 -7.40 6.21
CA GLU A 208 23.02 -7.70 6.18
C GLU A 208 22.72 -9.05 6.85
N GLU A 209 23.57 -10.07 6.65
CA GLU A 209 23.43 -11.34 7.38
C GLU A 209 23.52 -11.15 8.89
N GLU A 210 24.45 -10.36 9.36
CA GLU A 210 24.61 -10.10 10.80
C GLU A 210 23.42 -9.31 11.35
N LEU A 211 22.92 -8.33 10.59
CA LEU A 211 21.71 -7.58 10.95
C LEU A 211 20.50 -8.51 11.13
N VAL A 212 20.28 -9.43 10.19
CA VAL A 212 19.18 -10.41 10.27
C VAL A 212 19.37 -11.35 11.46
N LYS A 213 20.60 -11.86 11.69
CA LYS A 213 20.91 -12.72 12.85
C LYS A 213 20.65 -12.00 14.18
N SER A 214 21.07 -10.72 14.28
CA SER A 214 20.82 -9.91 15.47
C SER A 214 19.32 -9.68 15.69
N ALA A 215 18.59 -9.28 14.66
CA ALA A 215 17.14 -9.06 14.73
C ALA A 215 16.39 -10.35 15.15
N ARG A 216 16.80 -11.51 14.63
CA ARG A 216 16.27 -12.80 15.04
C ARG A 216 16.52 -13.09 16.50
N LYS A 217 17.74 -12.88 16.97
CA LYS A 217 18.12 -13.08 18.39
C LYS A 217 17.30 -12.17 19.31
N ASP A 218 17.12 -10.90 18.92
CA ASP A 218 16.33 -9.94 19.68
C ASP A 218 14.87 -10.38 19.74
N MET A 219 14.31 -10.88 18.64
CA MET A 219 12.95 -11.42 18.59
C MET A 219 12.82 -12.65 19.52
N GLU A 220 13.73 -13.62 19.42
CA GLU A 220 13.73 -14.85 20.24
C GLU A 220 13.90 -14.57 21.74
N SER A 221 14.63 -13.50 22.10
CA SER A 221 14.84 -13.09 23.49
C SER A 221 13.76 -12.15 24.03
N SER A 222 12.87 -11.65 23.19
CA SER A 222 11.79 -10.76 23.60
C SER A 222 10.77 -11.49 24.46
N PRO A 223 10.29 -10.89 25.56
CA PRO A 223 9.26 -11.51 26.37
C PRO A 223 7.93 -11.61 25.61
N TRP A 224 7.16 -12.63 25.92
CA TRP A 224 5.78 -12.71 25.42
C TRP A 224 4.95 -11.52 25.90
N PRO A 225 4.04 -10.98 25.07
CA PRO A 225 3.14 -9.90 25.48
C PRO A 225 2.28 -10.34 26.67
N GLU A 226 2.04 -9.41 27.61
CA GLU A 226 1.10 -9.67 28.69
C GLU A 226 -0.34 -9.76 28.16
N GLY A 227 -1.13 -10.70 28.68
CA GLY A 227 -2.50 -10.96 28.22
C GLY A 227 -3.41 -9.71 28.27
N ASN A 228 -3.19 -8.82 29.23
CA ASN A 228 -3.94 -7.56 29.37
C ASN A 228 -3.55 -6.49 28.33
N SER A 229 -2.48 -6.69 27.57
CA SER A 229 -2.06 -5.77 26.52
C SER A 229 -2.87 -5.91 25.22
N VAL A 230 -3.65 -6.98 25.08
CA VAL A 230 -4.38 -7.33 23.86
C VAL A 230 -5.42 -6.29 23.44
N THR A 231 -5.93 -5.51 24.37
CA THR A 231 -6.91 -4.45 24.12
C THR A 231 -6.30 -3.05 23.98
N LYS A 232 -5.00 -2.90 24.25
CA LYS A 232 -4.35 -1.59 24.19
C LYS A 232 -4.20 -1.11 22.75
N GLY A 233 -4.68 0.11 22.45
CA GLY A 233 -4.53 0.73 21.13
C GLY A 233 -5.43 0.16 20.03
N ILE A 234 -6.41 -0.68 20.35
CA ILE A 234 -7.35 -1.25 19.35
C ILE A 234 -8.52 -0.33 19.10
N THR A 235 -8.93 0.42 20.11
CA THR A 235 -10.03 1.39 20.01
C THR A 235 -9.56 2.76 20.46
N SER A 236 -9.99 3.80 19.76
CA SER A 236 -9.71 5.20 20.11
C SER A 236 -10.55 5.71 21.30
N ILE A 237 -11.45 4.90 21.85
CA ILE A 237 -12.43 5.33 22.86
C ILE A 237 -11.79 5.74 24.20
N HIS A 238 -10.55 5.34 24.45
CA HIS A 238 -9.90 5.62 25.74
C HIS A 238 -8.78 6.66 25.70
N ASP A 239 -8.41 7.15 24.54
CA ASP A 239 -7.29 8.10 24.39
C ASP A 239 -7.71 9.36 23.62
N ALA A 240 -8.77 10.02 24.09
CA ALA A 240 -9.19 11.32 23.53
C ALA A 240 -8.08 12.41 23.61
N GLY A 241 -7.02 12.17 24.38
CA GLY A 241 -5.86 13.05 24.48
C GLY A 241 -4.73 12.76 23.49
N THR A 242 -4.70 11.57 22.88
CA THR A 242 -3.59 11.16 22.01
C THR A 242 -3.82 11.41 20.53
N HIS A 243 -5.04 11.75 20.11
CA HIS A 243 -5.32 12.07 18.72
C HIS A 243 -4.56 13.30 18.22
N THR A 244 -4.45 14.34 19.01
CA THR A 244 -3.66 15.54 18.69
C THR A 244 -2.17 15.22 18.56
N GLU A 245 -1.60 14.41 19.44
CA GLU A 245 -0.21 13.99 19.36
C GLU A 245 0.07 13.10 18.15
N GLN A 246 -0.89 12.30 17.69
CA GLN A 246 -0.74 11.51 16.47
C GLN A 246 -0.74 12.39 15.23
N TYR A 247 -1.57 13.40 15.14
CA TYR A 247 -1.57 14.35 14.03
C TYR A 247 -0.28 15.18 13.99
N ASP A 248 0.25 15.59 15.14
CA ASP A 248 1.53 16.28 15.24
C ASP A 248 2.71 15.41 14.74
N ARG A 249 2.67 14.10 14.98
CA ARG A 249 3.66 13.15 14.45
C ARG A 249 3.70 13.09 12.92
N PHE A 250 2.61 13.41 12.24
CA PHE A 250 2.56 13.50 10.78
C PHE A 250 3.06 14.84 10.24
N GLY A 251 3.39 15.80 11.10
CA GLY A 251 3.72 17.15 10.69
C GLY A 251 2.54 17.83 9.96
N ILE A 252 1.32 17.42 10.30
CA ILE A 252 0.08 18.01 9.82
C ILE A 252 -0.42 18.91 10.94
N SER A 253 -0.06 20.18 10.94
CA SER A 253 -0.78 21.17 11.71
C SER A 253 -2.15 21.33 11.05
N LEU A 254 -3.20 20.85 11.70
CA LEU A 254 -4.56 21.19 11.29
C LEU A 254 -4.76 22.69 11.56
N PRO A 255 -5.03 23.51 10.54
CA PRO A 255 -5.39 24.89 10.78
C PRO A 255 -6.82 24.90 11.35
N GLY A 256 -6.97 25.26 12.60
CA GLY A 256 -8.28 25.41 13.19
C GLY A 256 -8.23 25.36 14.71
N PRO A 257 -9.26 25.90 15.40
CA PRO A 257 -9.36 25.73 16.83
C PRO A 257 -9.31 24.24 17.15
N GLU A 258 -8.57 23.89 18.20
CA GLU A 258 -8.54 22.55 18.76
C GLU A 258 -9.96 21.99 18.74
N ALA A 259 -10.20 21.09 17.78
CA ALA A 259 -11.38 20.26 17.85
C ALA A 259 -11.12 19.41 19.10
N GLN A 260 -11.51 19.90 20.24
CA GLN A 260 -11.71 19.07 21.40
C GLN A 260 -12.77 18.05 20.96
N LEU A 261 -12.30 16.93 20.42
CA LEU A 261 -13.05 15.70 20.46
C LEU A 261 -13.18 15.41 21.97
N THR A 262 -14.02 16.21 22.61
CA THR A 262 -14.51 15.85 23.91
C THR A 262 -15.13 14.48 23.75
N SER A 263 -14.73 13.56 24.58
CA SER A 263 -15.29 12.23 24.79
C SER A 263 -16.74 12.33 25.32
N GLY A 264 -17.51 13.19 24.77
CA GLY A 264 -18.92 13.31 24.92
C GLY A 264 -19.44 13.28 23.52
N HIS A 265 -20.35 12.38 23.23
CA HIS A 265 -21.29 12.64 22.18
C HIS A 265 -21.58 14.14 22.23
N THR A 266 -21.16 14.91 21.24
CA THR A 266 -21.71 16.23 21.07
C THR A 266 -23.19 15.98 21.01
N ASN A 267 -23.88 16.22 22.10
CA ASN A 267 -25.32 16.31 22.09
C ASN A 267 -25.59 17.46 21.12
N ILE A 268 -25.77 17.12 19.86
CA ILE A 268 -26.38 18.06 18.92
C ILE A 268 -27.76 18.24 19.51
N GLU A 269 -27.99 19.34 20.22
CA GLU A 269 -29.31 19.71 20.66
C GLU A 269 -30.12 20.00 19.41
N PHE A 270 -30.83 18.97 18.95
CA PHE A 270 -31.83 19.13 17.91
C PHE A 270 -32.95 19.99 18.51
N SER A 271 -33.22 21.14 17.91
CA SER A 271 -34.39 21.92 18.25
C SER A 271 -35.68 21.07 18.12
N GLU A 272 -36.73 21.43 18.84
CA GLU A 272 -38.03 20.69 18.72
C GLU A 272 -38.49 20.50 17.27
N ALA A 273 -38.13 21.40 16.36
CA ALA A 273 -38.39 21.29 14.93
C ALA A 273 -37.67 20.08 14.27
N ALA A 274 -36.59 19.58 14.84
CA ALA A 274 -35.83 18.45 14.31
C ALA A 274 -36.61 17.12 14.39
N ASN A 275 -37.53 16.99 15.32
CA ASN A 275 -38.36 15.79 15.49
C ASN A 275 -39.35 15.56 14.33
N SER A 276 -39.51 16.55 13.45
CA SER A 276 -40.36 16.46 12.26
C SER A 276 -39.57 16.26 10.95
N TRP A 277 -38.24 16.16 11.02
CA TRP A 277 -37.40 16.02 9.83
C TRP A 277 -37.44 14.60 9.27
N THR A 278 -37.48 14.49 7.94
CA THR A 278 -37.17 13.22 7.28
C THR A 278 -35.70 12.89 7.52
N TYR A 279 -35.35 11.61 7.42
CA TYR A 279 -33.98 11.13 7.54
C TYR A 279 -33.00 11.91 6.63
N SER A 280 -33.37 12.11 5.36
CA SER A 280 -32.58 12.89 4.39
C SER A 280 -32.37 14.33 4.84
N LYS A 281 -33.40 14.97 5.40
CA LYS A 281 -33.28 16.35 5.89
C LYS A 281 -32.40 16.45 7.11
N ALA A 282 -32.43 15.46 8.00
CA ALA A 282 -31.55 15.40 9.15
C ALA A 282 -30.08 15.26 8.73
N ILE A 283 -29.78 14.39 7.76
CA ILE A 283 -28.43 14.25 7.20
C ILE A 283 -27.98 15.55 6.54
N GLN A 284 -28.80 16.15 5.68
CA GLN A 284 -28.47 17.40 5.02
C GLN A 284 -28.13 18.51 6.01
N ASN A 285 -28.94 18.68 7.04
CA ASN A 285 -28.68 19.69 8.06
C ASN A 285 -27.42 19.40 8.88
N ALA A 286 -27.14 18.14 9.22
CA ALA A 286 -25.90 17.75 9.88
C ALA A 286 -24.68 18.09 9.00
N MET A 287 -24.72 17.78 7.70
CA MET A 287 -23.64 18.10 6.77
C MET A 287 -23.42 19.61 6.64
N VAL A 288 -24.51 20.41 6.54
CA VAL A 288 -24.40 21.87 6.49
C VAL A 288 -23.78 22.40 7.78
N THR A 289 -24.26 21.96 8.94
CA THR A 289 -23.74 22.38 10.24
C THR A 289 -22.24 22.07 10.38
N ILE A 290 -21.83 20.89 9.95
CA ILE A 290 -20.43 20.48 9.96
C ILE A 290 -19.61 21.33 8.99
N ALA A 291 -20.12 21.61 7.78
CA ALA A 291 -19.44 22.46 6.82
C ALA A 291 -19.28 23.91 7.32
N ASP A 292 -20.31 24.45 7.94
CA ASP A 292 -20.28 25.80 8.52
C ASP A 292 -19.29 25.88 9.69
N GLN A 293 -19.20 24.82 10.51
CA GLN A 293 -18.33 24.79 11.68
C GLN A 293 -16.84 24.62 11.33
N TYR A 294 -16.55 23.80 10.33
CA TYR A 294 -15.18 23.38 10.01
C TYR A 294 -14.66 23.92 8.67
N GLY A 295 -15.54 24.52 7.84
CA GLY A 295 -15.18 25.16 6.58
C GLY A 295 -14.34 24.27 5.66
N ASP A 296 -13.24 24.83 5.16
CA ASP A 296 -12.35 24.14 4.23
C ASP A 296 -11.58 22.94 4.82
N SER A 297 -11.69 22.70 6.13
CA SER A 297 -11.07 21.56 6.82
C SER A 297 -11.81 20.24 6.60
N ILE A 298 -13.04 20.30 6.03
CA ILE A 298 -13.85 19.11 5.75
C ILE A 298 -14.02 18.90 4.25
N LEU A 299 -13.83 17.65 3.85
CA LEU A 299 -14.14 17.17 2.51
C LEU A 299 -15.25 16.12 2.62
N PHE A 300 -16.42 16.42 2.06
CA PHE A 300 -17.47 15.44 1.85
C PHE A 300 -17.20 14.68 0.56
N MET A 301 -17.20 13.36 0.65
CA MET A 301 -17.10 12.46 -0.51
C MET A 301 -18.30 11.55 -0.51
N GLY A 302 -18.98 11.48 -1.64
CA GLY A 302 -20.17 10.66 -1.87
C GLY A 302 -20.96 11.14 -3.08
N GLU A 303 -21.93 10.34 -3.49
CA GLU A 303 -22.93 10.70 -4.51
C GLU A 303 -24.13 11.37 -3.85
#